data_5f6b877226bb9c575f21a5dee96fee89
#
_entry.id   5f6b877226bb9c575f21a5dee96fee89
#
_cell.length_a   1.000
_cell.length_b   1.000
_cell.length_c   1.000
_cell.angle_alpha   90.00
_cell.angle_beta   90.00
_cell.angle_gamma   90.00
#
_symmetry.space_group_name_H-M   'P 1'
#
loop_
_entity.id
_entity.type
_entity.pdbx_description
1 polymer ?
#
loop_
_entity_poly.entity_id
_entity_poly.type
_entity_poly.pdbx_seq_one_letter_code
_entity_poly.pdbx_strand_id
1 'polypeptide(L)'
;MDRRDFLKRLSAATATMGLAACTSDEKTKEIIGTESKKPTGEMTYRTVPTSGDKVSLLGYGCMRLPTVQHGSAREQKDIEIDQEELNAHVDYAIAHGINYFDTSPVYCQGRSEHHMGIALKR
;
A
#
# COMPACT_ATOMS: atom_id res chain seq x y z
N MET A 1 27.63 7.58 10.88
CA MET A 1 27.91 6.99 9.54
C MET A 1 27.32 7.93 8.51
N ASP A 2 28.17 8.58 7.73
CA ASP A 2 27.74 9.61 6.77
C ASP A 2 27.14 8.93 5.52
N ARG A 3 26.10 9.57 4.90
CA ARG A 3 25.43 9.07 3.69
C ARG A 3 26.42 8.78 2.55
N ARG A 4 27.51 9.55 2.46
CA ARG A 4 28.57 9.36 1.46
C ARG A 4 29.38 8.09 1.69
N ASP A 5 29.61 7.69 2.93
CA ASP A 5 30.37 6.48 3.27
C ASP A 5 29.53 5.22 3.03
N PHE A 6 28.20 5.30 3.18
CA PHE A 6 27.26 4.24 2.83
C PHE A 6 27.28 3.98 1.32
N LEU A 7 27.21 5.03 0.51
CA LEU A 7 27.21 4.91 -0.96
C LEU A 7 28.54 4.39 -1.50
N LYS A 8 29.67 4.78 -0.93
CA LYS A 8 31.00 4.27 -1.31
C LYS A 8 31.16 2.78 -1.02
N ARG A 9 30.58 2.29 0.07
CA ARG A 9 30.63 0.86 0.42
C ARG A 9 29.71 0.02 -0.45
N LEU A 10 28.58 0.58 -0.91
CA LEU A 10 27.65 -0.09 -1.82
C LEU A 10 28.25 -0.26 -3.22
N SER A 11 28.99 0.75 -3.71
CA SER A 11 29.64 0.69 -5.04
C SER A 11 30.86 -0.26 -5.11
N ALA A 12 31.50 -0.54 -3.98
CA ALA A 12 32.62 -1.49 -3.94
C ALA A 12 32.17 -2.96 -3.95
N ALA A 13 30.91 -3.25 -3.62
CA ALA A 13 30.37 -4.62 -3.59
C ALA A 13 29.83 -5.08 -4.96
N THR A 14 29.66 -4.19 -5.92
CA THR A 14 29.07 -4.50 -7.24
C THR A 14 30.09 -4.82 -8.33
N ALA A 15 31.38 -4.76 -8.04
CA ALA A 15 32.44 -4.95 -9.04
C ALA A 15 32.88 -6.42 -9.29
N THR A 16 32.27 -7.40 -8.62
CA THR A 16 32.67 -8.81 -8.75
C THR A 16 31.56 -9.79 -9.14
N MET A 17 30.39 -9.31 -9.56
CA MET A 17 29.39 -10.21 -10.16
C MET A 17 29.32 -9.96 -11.67
N GLY A 18 29.95 -10.89 -12.41
CA GLY A 18 29.98 -10.92 -13.85
C GLY A 18 28.58 -10.93 -14.46
N LEU A 19 28.51 -10.33 -15.65
CA LEU A 19 27.43 -10.44 -16.59
C LEU A 19 27.02 -11.90 -16.80
N ALA A 20 26.01 -12.36 -16.11
CA ALA A 20 25.27 -13.55 -16.47
C ALA A 20 24.00 -13.09 -17.19
N ALA A 21 23.90 -13.53 -18.44
CA ALA A 21 22.84 -13.23 -19.38
C ALA A 21 21.44 -13.38 -18.78
N CYS A 22 20.55 -12.46 -19.17
CA CYS A 22 19.12 -12.62 -19.08
C CYS A 22 18.69 -13.90 -19.81
N THR A 23 18.50 -14.97 -19.07
CA THR A 23 17.59 -16.05 -19.48
C THR A 23 16.37 -15.90 -18.60
N SER A 24 15.32 -15.35 -19.23
CA SER A 24 13.95 -15.50 -18.75
C SER A 24 13.71 -17.00 -18.54
N ASP A 25 13.38 -17.42 -17.32
CA ASP A 25 12.36 -18.40 -17.06
C ASP A 25 12.49 -19.00 -15.66
N GLU A 26 11.37 -19.22 -15.05
CA GLU A 26 11.02 -20.02 -13.86
C GLU A 26 11.43 -19.52 -12.46
N LYS A 27 12.50 -18.81 -12.26
CA LYS A 27 12.83 -18.34 -10.88
C LYS A 27 12.07 -17.12 -10.40
N THR A 28 11.42 -16.39 -11.29
CA THR A 28 10.66 -15.19 -10.91
C THR A 28 9.28 -15.54 -10.31
N LYS A 29 8.78 -16.74 -10.54
CA LYS A 29 7.52 -17.22 -9.95
C LYS A 29 7.63 -17.61 -8.48
N GLU A 30 8.81 -17.97 -8.03
CA GLU A 30 9.01 -18.40 -6.63
C GLU A 30 9.12 -17.23 -5.63
N ILE A 31 9.40 -16.02 -6.13
CA ILE A 31 9.51 -14.82 -5.27
C ILE A 31 8.13 -14.18 -5.02
N ILE A 32 7.14 -14.44 -5.89
CA ILE A 32 5.76 -13.91 -5.76
C ILE A 32 4.85 -14.86 -4.97
N GLY A 33 5.30 -16.09 -4.71
CA GLY A 33 4.55 -17.13 -4.01
C GLY A 33 4.83 -17.24 -2.51
N THR A 34 5.46 -16.26 -1.87
CA THR A 34 5.48 -16.19 -0.43
C THR A 34 4.09 -15.79 0.04
N GLU A 35 3.32 -16.79 0.52
CA GLU A 35 2.19 -16.53 1.42
C GLU A 35 2.58 -15.37 2.32
N SER A 36 1.86 -14.26 2.21
CA SER A 36 2.08 -13.12 3.09
C SER A 36 1.84 -13.64 4.50
N LYS A 37 2.93 -13.93 5.23
CA LYS A 37 2.82 -14.25 6.65
C LYS A 37 1.99 -13.16 7.27
N LYS A 38 0.84 -13.54 7.88
CA LYS A 38 0.04 -12.62 8.68
C LYS A 38 0.99 -11.80 9.54
N PRO A 39 0.86 -10.46 9.55
CA PRO A 39 1.65 -9.63 10.44
C PRO A 39 1.52 -10.19 11.86
N THR A 40 2.63 -10.58 12.46
CA THR A 40 2.65 -11.16 13.82
C THR A 40 2.72 -10.07 14.89
N GLY A 41 2.75 -8.80 14.49
CA GLY A 41 2.82 -7.65 15.38
C GLY A 41 1.47 -7.02 15.63
N GLU A 42 1.27 -6.52 16.84
CA GLU A 42 0.11 -5.69 17.15
C GLU A 42 0.27 -4.29 16.51
N MET A 43 -0.86 -3.69 16.12
CA MET A 43 -0.89 -2.32 15.59
C MET A 43 -0.40 -1.34 16.66
N THR A 44 0.55 -0.48 16.29
CA THR A 44 0.99 0.62 17.14
C THR A 44 0.05 1.80 17.01
N TYR A 45 -0.39 2.35 18.14
CA TYR A 45 -1.26 3.51 18.19
C TYR A 45 -0.54 4.74 18.80
N ARG A 46 -0.97 5.92 18.40
CA ARG A 46 -0.60 7.20 19.00
C ARG A 46 -1.84 7.89 19.54
N THR A 47 -1.71 8.49 20.70
CA THR A 47 -2.79 9.28 21.28
C THR A 47 -2.71 10.71 20.76
N VAL A 48 -3.83 11.20 20.23
CA VAL A 48 -3.97 12.61 19.81
C VAL A 48 -4.09 13.46 21.08
N PRO A 49 -3.16 14.40 21.33
CA PRO A 49 -3.11 15.12 22.61
C PRO A 49 -4.36 15.95 22.91
N THR A 50 -5.04 16.44 21.87
CA THR A 50 -6.20 17.33 22.00
C THR A 50 -7.51 16.61 22.24
N SER A 51 -7.71 15.41 21.66
CA SER A 51 -8.96 14.64 21.75
C SER A 51 -8.85 13.41 22.66
N GLY A 52 -7.64 12.91 22.90
CA GLY A 52 -7.40 11.66 23.62
C GLY A 52 -7.62 10.40 22.79
N ASP A 53 -7.99 10.54 21.51
CA ASP A 53 -8.23 9.40 20.61
C ASP A 53 -6.96 8.66 20.30
N LYS A 54 -7.06 7.34 20.19
CA LYS A 54 -5.97 6.48 19.73
C LYS A 54 -6.07 6.27 18.23
N VAL A 55 -5.04 6.72 17.51
CA VAL A 55 -4.95 6.60 16.05
C VAL A 55 -3.85 5.61 15.68
N SER A 56 -4.12 4.70 14.75
CA SER A 56 -3.14 3.75 14.24
C SER A 56 -1.97 4.47 13.57
N LEU A 57 -0.75 3.98 13.84
CA LEU A 57 0.45 4.57 13.24
C LEU A 57 0.47 4.38 11.72
N LEU A 58 -0.09 3.28 11.23
CA LEU A 58 -0.33 3.04 9.81
C LEU A 58 -1.73 3.53 9.45
N GLY A 59 -1.81 4.38 8.41
CA GLY A 59 -3.08 4.82 7.81
C GLY A 59 -3.35 4.14 6.48
N TYR A 60 -4.62 4.09 6.08
CA TYR A 60 -5.05 3.64 4.76
C TYR A 60 -5.23 4.85 3.84
N GLY A 61 -4.42 4.94 2.78
CA GLY A 61 -4.49 6.03 1.80
C GLY A 61 -5.53 5.74 0.71
N CYS A 62 -6.49 6.65 0.52
CA CYS A 62 -7.61 6.47 -0.40
C CYS A 62 -7.41 7.14 -1.78
N MET A 63 -6.18 7.53 -2.11
CA MET A 63 -5.88 8.18 -3.39
C MET A 63 -6.00 7.23 -4.60
N ARG A 64 -5.75 5.93 -4.39
CA ARG A 64 -5.75 4.90 -5.43
C ARG A 64 -6.56 3.72 -4.96
N LEU A 65 -7.87 3.84 -5.07
CA LEU A 65 -8.79 2.75 -4.79
C LEU A 65 -8.77 1.71 -5.91
N PRO A 66 -9.13 0.45 -5.63
CA PRO A 66 -9.23 -0.58 -6.65
C PRO A 66 -10.24 -0.19 -7.72
N THR A 67 -9.96 -0.56 -8.97
CA THR A 67 -10.80 -0.25 -10.12
C THR A 67 -11.12 -1.50 -10.91
N VAL A 68 -12.31 -1.56 -11.50
CA VAL A 68 -12.77 -2.70 -12.31
C VAL A 68 -11.81 -2.99 -13.47
N GLN A 69 -11.17 -1.98 -14.02
CA GLN A 69 -10.28 -2.10 -15.18
C GLN A 69 -8.85 -2.51 -14.83
N HIS A 70 -8.55 -2.83 -13.58
CA HIS A 70 -7.22 -3.25 -13.10
C HIS A 70 -6.05 -2.40 -13.61
N GLY A 71 -6.21 -1.09 -13.65
CA GLY A 71 -5.20 -0.14 -14.12
C GLY A 71 -4.97 1.02 -13.16
N SER A 72 -3.92 1.81 -13.45
CA SER A 72 -3.66 3.01 -12.67
C SER A 72 -4.81 4.02 -12.86
N ALA A 73 -5.47 4.36 -11.75
CA ALA A 73 -6.53 5.36 -11.72
C ALA A 73 -6.12 6.74 -12.30
N ARG A 74 -4.83 6.95 -12.54
CA ARG A 74 -4.27 8.20 -13.06
C ARG A 74 -4.34 8.31 -14.58
N GLU A 75 -4.43 7.17 -15.28
CA GLU A 75 -4.37 7.08 -16.73
C GLU A 75 -5.73 6.85 -17.37
N GLN A 76 -6.73 6.54 -16.58
CA GLN A 76 -8.07 6.23 -17.06
C GLN A 76 -8.92 7.49 -17.12
N LYS A 77 -9.54 7.72 -18.29
CA LYS A 77 -10.43 8.85 -18.52
C LYS A 77 -11.74 8.73 -17.71
N ASP A 78 -12.19 7.50 -17.49
CA ASP A 78 -13.38 7.18 -16.70
C ASP A 78 -13.03 6.05 -15.71
N ILE A 79 -12.83 6.41 -14.45
CA ILE A 79 -12.53 5.46 -13.39
C ILE A 79 -13.83 4.86 -12.87
N GLU A 80 -13.92 3.53 -12.91
CA GLU A 80 -14.95 2.79 -12.20
C GLU A 80 -14.32 2.09 -11.00
N ILE A 81 -14.75 2.47 -9.78
CA ILE A 81 -14.25 1.87 -8.56
C ILE A 81 -14.86 0.48 -8.38
N ASP A 82 -14.02 -0.51 -8.15
CA ASP A 82 -14.45 -1.83 -7.72
C ASP A 82 -14.85 -1.77 -6.25
N GLN A 83 -16.15 -1.61 -5.99
CA GLN A 83 -16.68 -1.44 -4.65
C GLN A 83 -16.54 -2.72 -3.81
N GLU A 84 -16.62 -3.90 -4.43
CA GLU A 84 -16.52 -5.18 -3.72
C GLU A 84 -15.07 -5.39 -3.24
N GLU A 85 -14.10 -5.19 -4.11
CA GLU A 85 -12.69 -5.26 -3.76
C GLU A 85 -12.31 -4.20 -2.73
N LEU A 86 -12.81 -2.96 -2.88
CA LEU A 86 -12.61 -1.90 -1.88
C LEU A 86 -13.17 -2.30 -0.50
N ASN A 87 -14.36 -2.89 -0.48
CA ASN A 87 -14.97 -3.35 0.76
C ASN A 87 -14.08 -4.40 1.45
N ALA A 88 -13.56 -5.36 0.70
CA ALA A 88 -12.66 -6.38 1.22
C ALA A 88 -11.36 -5.78 1.77
N HIS A 89 -10.79 -4.77 1.09
CA HIS A 89 -9.61 -4.05 1.56
C HIS A 89 -9.86 -3.29 2.86
N VAL A 90 -11.00 -2.61 2.97
CA VAL A 90 -11.36 -1.84 4.18
C VAL A 90 -11.60 -2.79 5.35
N ASP A 91 -12.31 -3.89 5.15
CA ASP A 91 -12.52 -4.91 6.18
C ASP A 91 -11.20 -5.51 6.68
N TYR A 92 -10.30 -5.82 5.74
CA TYR A 92 -8.97 -6.32 6.08
C TYR A 92 -8.17 -5.29 6.89
N ALA A 93 -8.19 -4.03 6.48
CA ALA A 93 -7.49 -2.95 7.17
C ALA A 93 -7.99 -2.78 8.61
N ILE A 94 -9.31 -2.75 8.80
CA ILE A 94 -9.95 -2.61 10.12
C ILE A 94 -9.64 -3.85 11.00
N ALA A 95 -9.73 -5.06 10.44
CA ALA A 95 -9.41 -6.30 11.14
C ALA A 95 -7.95 -6.37 11.62
N HIS A 96 -7.04 -5.62 10.97
CA HIS A 96 -5.64 -5.51 11.34
C HIS A 96 -5.32 -4.25 12.15
N GLY A 97 -6.33 -3.56 12.66
CA GLY A 97 -6.19 -2.45 13.60
C GLY A 97 -6.01 -1.07 12.98
N ILE A 98 -6.18 -0.91 11.66
CA ILE A 98 -6.19 0.40 11.04
C ILE A 98 -7.51 1.10 11.38
N ASN A 99 -7.41 2.33 11.93
CA ASN A 99 -8.54 3.20 12.22
C ASN A 99 -8.34 4.63 11.69
N TYR A 100 -7.35 4.82 10.82
CA TYR A 100 -7.06 6.10 10.17
C TYR A 100 -7.12 5.92 8.65
N PHE A 101 -8.04 6.67 8.00
CA PHE A 101 -8.25 6.64 6.55
C PHE A 101 -8.06 8.05 6.01
N ASP A 102 -7.15 8.20 5.05
CA ASP A 102 -6.82 9.49 4.42
C ASP A 102 -7.49 9.60 3.06
N THR A 103 -8.38 10.55 2.89
CA THR A 103 -9.08 10.81 1.63
C THR A 103 -9.08 12.30 1.28
N SER A 104 -9.50 12.62 0.04
CA SER A 104 -9.63 13.98 -0.45
C SER A 104 -10.73 14.08 -1.50
N PRO A 105 -11.41 15.24 -1.59
CA PRO A 105 -12.43 15.49 -2.60
C PRO A 105 -11.96 15.31 -4.05
N VAL A 106 -10.66 15.37 -4.30
CA VAL A 106 -10.08 15.21 -5.66
C VAL A 106 -9.59 13.79 -5.95
N TYR A 107 -9.54 12.91 -4.93
CA TYR A 107 -9.04 11.54 -5.13
C TYR A 107 -10.01 10.71 -5.96
N CYS A 108 -9.46 9.84 -6.82
CA CYS A 108 -10.22 9.00 -7.75
C CYS A 108 -11.24 9.82 -8.58
N GLN A 109 -10.81 10.99 -9.08
CA GLN A 109 -11.69 11.91 -9.86
C GLN A 109 -12.95 12.33 -9.08
N GLY A 110 -12.81 12.58 -7.78
CA GLY A 110 -13.89 13.02 -6.91
C GLY A 110 -14.79 11.88 -6.38
N ARG A 111 -14.43 10.63 -6.58
CA ARG A 111 -15.26 9.47 -6.19
C ARG A 111 -14.82 8.82 -4.87
N SER A 112 -13.61 9.12 -4.38
CA SER A 112 -13.04 8.44 -3.22
C SER A 112 -13.90 8.55 -1.97
N GLU A 113 -14.35 9.75 -1.60
CA GLU A 113 -15.15 9.95 -0.39
C GLU A 113 -16.49 9.19 -0.45
N HIS A 114 -17.15 9.17 -1.62
CA HIS A 114 -18.39 8.45 -1.81
C HIS A 114 -18.20 6.94 -1.59
N HIS A 115 -17.24 6.33 -2.28
CA HIS A 115 -16.99 4.89 -2.22
C HIS A 115 -16.45 4.45 -0.86
N MET A 116 -15.59 5.26 -0.23
CA MET A 116 -15.16 5.03 1.15
C MET A 116 -16.32 5.13 2.15
N GLY A 117 -17.24 6.08 1.93
CA GLY A 117 -18.46 6.20 2.75
C GLY A 117 -19.35 4.95 2.68
N ILE A 118 -19.45 4.31 1.51
CA ILE A 118 -20.15 3.02 1.36
C ILE A 118 -19.40 1.93 2.13
N ALA A 119 -18.08 1.83 1.94
CA ALA A 119 -17.26 0.79 2.57
C ALA A 119 -17.26 0.87 4.11
N LEU A 120 -17.31 2.06 4.69
CA LEU A 120 -17.24 2.27 6.14
C LEU A 120 -18.61 2.20 6.86
N LYS A 121 -19.73 2.21 6.13
CA LYS A 121 -21.09 2.16 6.72
C LYS A 121 -21.67 0.75 6.87
N ARG A 122 -20.98 -0.26 6.43
CA ARG A 122 -21.44 -1.65 6.45
C ARG A 122 -21.41 -2.25 7.84
#